data_e7e04869a1927d4602b7ae728673c375
#
_entry.id   e7e04869a1927d4602b7ae728673c375
#
_cell.length_a   1.000
_cell.length_b   1.000
_cell.length_c   1.000
_cell.angle_alpha   90.00
_cell.angle_beta   90.00
_cell.angle_gamma   90.00
#
_symmetry.space_group_name_H-M   'P 1'
#
loop_
_entity.id
_entity.type
_entity.pdbx_description
1 polymer ?
#
loop_
_entity_poly.entity_id
_entity_poly.type
_entity_poly.pdbx_seq_one_letter_code
_entity_poly.pdbx_strand_id
1 'polypeptide(L)'
;YNITVAYLFLFAYTLLEKDRGFLAVLLIMISGCTKVYGIFELALLLCYPHVWRNFGYAVTMGIVLLALPLIKIAPADLLPYYEEWCHSLAVHQSAGAYDSFFYARPIAAWTLPHFRALQIGMLGLLTLLFLGNFRKWSSFAFRAQALGILMGWVVLLSDSAEKHTYIIALAGFMLWYWSRPTRTATDKILFWCCFVLLCIVPIDIFVPVPIRDFITRTLWLHVWVFFIVWIRMIWLTFLASFIHPRATNVLSD
;
A
#
# COMPACT_ATOMS: atom_id res chain seq x y z
N TYR A 1 9.55 4.66 11.06
CA TYR A 1 9.60 4.63 9.58
C TYR A 1 8.21 4.42 8.93
N ASN A 2 7.35 3.50 9.43
CA ASN A 2 6.07 3.19 8.79
C ASN A 2 5.09 4.36 8.78
N ILE A 3 5.02 5.16 9.85
CA ILE A 3 4.22 6.39 9.91
C ILE A 3 4.73 7.39 8.88
N THR A 4 6.05 7.53 8.75
CA THR A 4 6.67 8.42 7.76
C THR A 4 6.29 8.01 6.34
N VAL A 5 6.34 6.70 6.03
CA VAL A 5 5.94 6.19 4.71
C VAL A 5 4.45 6.45 4.45
N ALA A 6 3.56 6.17 5.40
CA ALA A 6 2.13 6.48 5.26
C ALA A 6 1.89 7.98 4.99
N TYR A 7 2.60 8.85 5.71
CA TYR A 7 2.53 10.29 5.49
C TYR A 7 3.05 10.70 4.11
N LEU A 8 4.18 10.12 3.67
CA LEU A 8 4.74 10.41 2.34
C LEU A 8 3.77 10.03 1.22
N PHE A 9 3.11 8.88 1.29
CA PHE A 9 2.06 8.48 0.36
C PHE A 9 0.93 9.52 0.27
N LEU A 10 0.37 9.90 1.41
CA LEU A 10 -0.76 10.85 1.44
C LEU A 10 -0.34 12.25 1.00
N PHE A 11 0.89 12.65 1.33
CA PHE A 11 1.38 13.98 0.98
C PHE A 11 1.76 14.07 -0.51
N ALA A 12 2.41 13.03 -1.06
CA ALA A 12 2.69 12.95 -2.49
C ALA A 12 1.40 12.97 -3.31
N TYR A 13 0.39 12.17 -2.90
CA TYR A 13 -0.94 12.22 -3.51
C TYR A 13 -1.54 13.65 -3.48
N THR A 14 -1.48 14.34 -2.34
CA THR A 14 -1.99 15.71 -2.21
C THR A 14 -1.27 16.69 -3.14
N LEU A 15 0.03 16.50 -3.36
CA LEU A 15 0.82 17.32 -4.29
C LEU A 15 0.46 17.02 -5.75
N LEU A 16 0.17 15.76 -6.11
CA LEU A 16 -0.33 15.38 -7.43
C LEU A 16 -1.68 16.04 -7.71
N GLU A 17 -2.60 16.05 -6.74
CA GLU A 17 -3.90 16.73 -6.87
C GLU A 17 -3.77 18.25 -7.04
N LYS A 18 -2.67 18.83 -6.60
CA LYS A 18 -2.34 20.26 -6.77
C LYS A 18 -1.46 20.56 -7.97
N ASP A 19 -1.29 19.61 -8.90
CA ASP A 19 -0.40 19.69 -10.08
C ASP A 19 1.07 20.03 -9.74
N ARG A 20 1.52 19.64 -8.55
CA ARG A 20 2.92 19.81 -8.12
C ARG A 20 3.72 18.54 -8.36
N GLY A 21 3.77 18.07 -9.62
CA GLY A 21 4.34 16.78 -10.02
C GLY A 21 5.78 16.58 -9.57
N PHE A 22 6.65 17.60 -9.69
CA PHE A 22 8.05 17.50 -9.25
C PHE A 22 8.19 17.15 -7.76
N LEU A 23 7.48 17.89 -6.88
CA LEU A 23 7.54 17.65 -5.44
C LEU A 23 6.89 16.32 -5.06
N ALA A 24 5.80 15.96 -5.74
CA ALA A 24 5.15 14.66 -5.51
C ALA A 24 6.10 13.52 -5.83
N VAL A 25 6.74 13.53 -7.00
CA VAL A 25 7.72 12.53 -7.42
C VAL A 25 8.89 12.47 -6.46
N LEU A 26 9.40 13.63 -5.99
CA LEU A 26 10.47 13.66 -4.98
C LEU A 26 10.07 12.88 -3.71
N LEU A 27 8.84 13.11 -3.19
CA LEU A 27 8.37 12.41 -2.00
C LEU A 27 8.17 10.90 -2.24
N ILE A 28 7.65 10.51 -3.42
CA ILE A 28 7.53 9.11 -3.81
C ILE A 28 8.90 8.43 -3.85
N MET A 29 9.89 9.07 -4.45
CA MET A 29 11.23 8.52 -4.54
C MET A 29 11.92 8.42 -3.18
N ILE A 30 11.75 9.42 -2.29
CA ILE A 30 12.20 9.36 -0.89
C ILE A 30 11.49 8.20 -0.14
N SER A 31 10.19 8.03 -0.36
CA SER A 31 9.44 6.90 0.20
C SER A 31 10.00 5.56 -0.27
N GLY A 32 10.32 5.43 -1.58
CA GLY A 32 10.95 4.26 -2.16
C GLY A 32 12.33 3.95 -1.59
N CYS A 33 13.15 4.98 -1.31
CA CYS A 33 14.44 4.82 -0.64
C CYS A 33 14.29 4.47 0.85
N THR A 34 13.22 4.91 1.50
CA THR A 34 12.93 4.54 2.89
C THR A 34 12.44 3.11 3.00
N LYS A 35 11.52 2.73 2.13
CA LYS A 35 11.02 1.37 1.95
C LYS A 35 10.69 1.12 0.47
N VAL A 36 11.29 0.09 -0.11
CA VAL A 36 11.23 -0.22 -1.54
C VAL A 36 9.80 -0.17 -2.12
N TYR A 37 8.82 -0.60 -1.37
CA TYR A 37 7.43 -0.58 -1.82
C TYR A 37 6.82 0.84 -2.00
N GLY A 38 7.45 1.88 -1.47
CA GLY A 38 7.04 3.28 -1.70
C GLY A 38 7.04 3.66 -3.18
N ILE A 39 7.88 3.01 -4.00
CA ILE A 39 7.98 3.27 -5.44
C ILE A 39 6.70 2.91 -6.21
N PHE A 40 5.87 2.00 -5.69
CA PHE A 40 4.64 1.59 -6.38
C PHE A 40 3.62 2.73 -6.53
N GLU A 41 3.74 3.79 -5.74
CA GLU A 41 2.92 4.99 -5.88
C GLU A 41 3.12 5.71 -7.24
N LEU A 42 4.26 5.48 -7.92
CA LEU A 42 4.49 5.98 -9.28
C LEU A 42 3.39 5.54 -10.27
N ALA A 43 2.70 4.43 -10.01
CA ALA A 43 1.58 3.99 -10.83
C ALA A 43 0.46 5.04 -10.90
N LEU A 44 0.28 5.86 -9.86
CA LEU A 44 -0.72 6.94 -9.87
C LEU A 44 -0.39 8.06 -10.85
N LEU A 45 0.87 8.23 -11.25
CA LEU A 45 1.25 9.25 -12.24
C LEU A 45 0.48 9.09 -13.55
N LEU A 46 0.05 7.86 -13.88
CA LEU A 46 -0.77 7.58 -15.06
C LEU A 46 -2.12 8.33 -15.05
N CYS A 47 -2.64 8.65 -13.87
CA CYS A 47 -3.92 9.34 -13.70
C CYS A 47 -3.84 10.86 -13.85
N TYR A 48 -2.65 11.43 -14.00
CA TYR A 48 -2.45 12.88 -13.98
C TYR A 48 -1.94 13.40 -15.33
N PRO A 49 -2.18 14.68 -15.65
CA PRO A 49 -1.59 15.32 -16.81
C PRO A 49 -0.06 15.31 -16.71
N HIS A 50 0.59 15.43 -17.88
CA HIS A 50 2.06 15.48 -17.96
C HIS A 50 2.77 14.20 -17.48
N VAL A 51 2.15 13.04 -17.70
CA VAL A 51 2.68 11.71 -17.32
C VAL A 51 4.16 11.57 -17.64
N TRP A 52 4.56 11.81 -18.89
CA TRP A 52 5.94 11.65 -19.36
C TRP A 52 6.92 12.59 -18.66
N ARG A 53 6.52 13.84 -18.40
CA ARG A 53 7.32 14.78 -17.61
C ARG A 53 7.56 14.27 -16.20
N ASN A 54 6.51 13.79 -15.55
CA ASN A 54 6.59 13.28 -14.18
C ASN A 54 7.41 11.98 -14.10
N PHE A 55 7.30 11.09 -15.09
CA PHE A 55 8.20 9.93 -15.21
C PHE A 55 9.66 10.34 -15.46
N GLY A 56 9.89 11.38 -16.26
CA GLY A 56 11.23 11.95 -16.43
C GLY A 56 11.82 12.43 -15.09
N TYR A 57 11.02 13.10 -14.26
CA TYR A 57 11.44 13.46 -12.90
C TYR A 57 11.76 12.22 -12.05
N ALA A 58 10.94 11.16 -12.13
CA ALA A 58 11.17 9.94 -11.38
C ALA A 58 12.49 9.27 -11.77
N VAL A 59 12.77 9.17 -13.07
CA VAL A 59 14.02 8.60 -13.57
C VAL A 59 15.22 9.45 -13.14
N THR A 60 15.15 10.78 -13.32
CA THR A 60 16.25 11.68 -12.92
C THR A 60 16.52 11.60 -11.41
N MET A 61 15.46 11.67 -10.60
CA MET A 61 15.60 11.56 -9.14
C MET A 61 16.08 10.18 -8.70
N GLY A 62 15.64 9.12 -9.38
CA GLY A 62 16.13 7.77 -9.15
C GLY A 62 17.64 7.67 -9.37
N ILE A 63 18.13 8.19 -10.48
CA ILE A 63 19.57 8.22 -10.76
C ILE A 63 20.33 9.02 -9.70
N VAL A 64 19.83 10.22 -9.33
CA VAL A 64 20.46 11.05 -8.30
C VAL A 64 20.51 10.34 -6.95
N LEU A 65 19.38 9.72 -6.52
CA LEU A 65 19.30 9.02 -5.24
C LEU A 65 20.19 7.76 -5.22
N LEU A 66 20.25 7.02 -6.33
CA LEU A 66 21.15 5.87 -6.47
C LEU A 66 22.63 6.28 -6.53
N ALA A 67 22.93 7.50 -6.96
CA ALA A 67 24.29 8.03 -6.94
C ALA A 67 24.71 8.66 -5.60
N LEU A 68 23.78 8.88 -4.66
CA LEU A 68 24.06 9.51 -3.36
C LEU A 68 25.21 8.85 -2.57
N PRO A 69 25.37 7.51 -2.54
CA PRO A 69 26.49 6.90 -1.83
C PRO A 69 27.86 7.37 -2.32
N LEU A 70 27.99 7.82 -3.58
CA LEU A 70 29.24 8.34 -4.13
C LEU A 70 29.79 9.57 -3.37
N ILE A 71 29.00 10.20 -2.52
CA ILE A 71 29.47 11.25 -1.61
C ILE A 71 30.45 10.68 -0.56
N LYS A 72 30.36 9.38 -0.27
CA LYS A 72 31.12 8.71 0.80
C LYS A 72 32.01 7.57 0.33
N ILE A 73 31.68 6.92 -0.80
CA ILE A 73 32.38 5.77 -1.36
C ILE A 73 32.98 6.08 -2.73
N ALA A 74 34.04 5.36 -3.12
CA ALA A 74 34.61 5.49 -4.45
C ALA A 74 33.67 4.91 -5.53
N PRO A 75 33.70 5.42 -6.77
CA PRO A 75 32.85 4.89 -7.85
C PRO A 75 33.01 3.38 -8.10
N ALA A 76 34.21 2.83 -7.88
CA ALA A 76 34.47 1.39 -8.02
C ALA A 76 33.73 0.53 -6.96
N ASP A 77 33.40 1.12 -5.80
CA ASP A 77 32.74 0.41 -4.69
C ASP A 77 31.22 0.50 -4.75
N LEU A 78 30.66 1.30 -5.67
CA LEU A 78 29.22 1.53 -5.73
C LEU A 78 28.44 0.25 -6.04
N LEU A 79 28.87 -0.52 -7.02
CA LEU A 79 28.20 -1.77 -7.41
C LEU A 79 28.29 -2.82 -6.31
N PRO A 80 29.48 -3.14 -5.76
CA PRO A 80 29.62 -4.02 -4.59
C PRO A 80 28.74 -3.60 -3.41
N TYR A 81 28.64 -2.31 -3.13
CA TYR A 81 27.77 -1.75 -2.08
C TYR A 81 26.30 -2.12 -2.29
N TYR A 82 25.79 -2.00 -3.51
CA TYR A 82 24.42 -2.39 -3.83
C TYR A 82 24.19 -3.90 -3.85
N GLU A 83 25.18 -4.69 -4.28
CA GLU A 83 25.13 -6.15 -4.21
C GLU A 83 25.02 -6.63 -2.75
N GLU A 84 25.81 -6.08 -1.85
CA GLU A 84 25.75 -6.38 -0.41
C GLU A 84 24.39 -5.95 0.18
N TRP A 85 23.87 -4.78 -0.20
CA TRP A 85 22.55 -4.33 0.23
C TRP A 85 21.43 -5.27 -0.25
N CYS A 86 21.46 -5.69 -1.52
CA CYS A 86 20.49 -6.66 -2.05
C CYS A 86 20.59 -8.01 -1.33
N HIS A 87 21.80 -8.48 -1.05
CA HIS A 87 22.03 -9.70 -0.28
C HIS A 87 21.47 -9.58 1.14
N SER A 88 21.72 -8.47 1.82
CA SER A 88 21.18 -8.20 3.15
C SER A 88 19.65 -8.19 3.17
N LEU A 89 19.00 -7.62 2.16
CA LEU A 89 17.54 -7.67 2.02
C LEU A 89 17.03 -9.11 1.87
N ALA A 90 17.68 -9.92 1.04
CA ALA A 90 17.31 -11.31 0.82
C ALA A 90 17.44 -12.17 2.09
N VAL A 91 18.51 -11.96 2.85
CA VAL A 91 18.72 -12.63 4.15
C VAL A 91 17.67 -12.20 5.17
N HIS A 92 17.37 -10.92 5.23
CA HIS A 92 16.35 -10.40 6.15
C HIS A 92 14.95 -10.98 5.87
N GLN A 93 14.59 -11.15 4.59
CA GLN A 93 13.33 -11.77 4.20
C GLN A 93 13.20 -13.22 4.67
N SER A 94 14.29 -13.97 4.76
CA SER A 94 14.29 -15.38 5.16
C SER A 94 14.21 -15.61 6.68
N ALA A 95 14.47 -14.58 7.49
CA ALA A 95 14.71 -14.72 8.93
C ALA A 95 13.50 -14.44 9.83
N GLY A 96 12.35 -13.97 9.32
CA GLY A 96 11.25 -13.44 10.13
C GLY A 96 9.90 -14.13 9.97
N ALA A 97 9.16 -14.23 11.06
CA ALA A 97 7.71 -14.48 11.03
C ALA A 97 7.00 -13.11 10.91
N TYR A 98 6.45 -12.83 9.76
CA TYR A 98 5.83 -11.54 9.45
C TYR A 98 4.31 -11.57 9.60
N ASP A 99 3.72 -10.42 9.91
CA ASP A 99 2.27 -10.25 10.07
C ASP A 99 1.55 -9.98 8.73
N SER A 100 2.00 -10.61 7.62
CA SER A 100 1.31 -10.51 6.34
C SER A 100 0.30 -11.64 6.13
N PHE A 101 -0.57 -11.46 5.14
CA PHE A 101 -1.58 -12.46 4.77
C PHE A 101 -0.98 -13.86 4.51
N PHE A 102 0.22 -13.93 3.94
CA PHE A 102 0.87 -15.20 3.62
C PHE A 102 1.26 -16.04 4.84
N TYR A 103 1.51 -15.41 5.98
CA TYR A 103 1.85 -16.05 7.24
C TYR A 103 0.65 -16.32 8.12
N ALA A 104 -0.55 -15.85 7.73
CA ALA A 104 -1.76 -16.00 8.54
C ALA A 104 -2.20 -17.45 8.63
N ARG A 105 -2.42 -17.93 9.86
CA ARG A 105 -3.03 -19.25 10.08
C ARG A 105 -4.53 -19.20 9.73
N PRO A 106 -5.13 -20.25 9.15
CA PRO A 106 -4.56 -21.58 8.84
C PRO A 106 -3.94 -21.72 7.44
N ILE A 107 -3.86 -20.65 6.62
CA ILE A 107 -3.50 -20.74 5.20
C ILE A 107 -1.99 -20.73 4.93
N ALA A 108 -1.16 -20.41 5.92
CA ALA A 108 0.29 -20.25 5.76
C ALA A 108 0.97 -21.45 5.10
N ALA A 109 0.55 -22.68 5.42
CA ALA A 109 1.12 -23.88 4.82
C ALA A 109 0.95 -23.94 3.29
N TRP A 110 -0.11 -23.35 2.76
CA TRP A 110 -0.38 -23.27 1.33
C TRP A 110 0.19 -22.00 0.71
N THR A 111 0.10 -20.85 1.37
CA THR A 111 0.49 -19.56 0.80
C THR A 111 1.99 -19.36 0.74
N LEU A 112 2.76 -19.81 1.74
CA LEU A 112 4.21 -19.60 1.80
C LEU A 112 4.99 -20.24 0.63
N PRO A 113 4.72 -21.50 0.19
CA PRO A 113 5.39 -22.06 -0.97
C PRO A 113 5.10 -21.30 -2.26
N HIS A 114 3.94 -20.63 -2.36
CA HIS A 114 3.47 -19.91 -3.55
C HIS A 114 3.58 -18.39 -3.40
N PHE A 115 4.24 -17.91 -2.37
CA PHE A 115 4.31 -16.51 -1.96
C PHE A 115 4.57 -15.55 -3.14
N ARG A 116 5.67 -15.74 -3.88
CA ARG A 116 6.04 -14.83 -4.97
C ARG A 116 5.04 -14.87 -6.12
N ALA A 117 4.54 -16.05 -6.47
CA ALA A 117 3.55 -16.20 -7.52
C ALA A 117 2.23 -15.49 -7.15
N LEU A 118 1.79 -15.62 -5.90
CA LEU A 118 0.59 -14.94 -5.38
C LEU A 118 0.79 -13.42 -5.33
N GLN A 119 1.94 -12.95 -4.87
CA GLN A 119 2.26 -11.52 -4.80
C GLN A 119 2.26 -10.88 -6.19
N ILE A 120 2.97 -11.49 -7.16
CA ILE A 120 3.05 -11.00 -8.54
C ILE A 120 1.69 -11.13 -9.24
N GLY A 121 1.00 -12.25 -9.07
CA GLY A 121 -0.33 -12.48 -9.65
C GLY A 121 -1.35 -11.45 -9.16
N MET A 122 -1.34 -11.14 -7.86
CA MET A 122 -2.24 -10.13 -7.29
C MET A 122 -1.88 -8.72 -7.77
N LEU A 123 -0.58 -8.38 -7.87
CA LEU A 123 -0.14 -7.12 -8.46
C LEU A 123 -0.58 -6.99 -9.92
N GLY A 124 -0.42 -8.06 -10.70
CA GLY A 124 -0.90 -8.11 -12.08
C GLY A 124 -2.41 -7.92 -12.19
N LEU A 125 -3.18 -8.59 -11.33
CA LEU A 125 -4.63 -8.42 -11.26
C LEU A 125 -5.01 -6.97 -10.92
N LEU A 126 -4.40 -6.36 -9.91
CA LEU A 126 -4.66 -4.96 -9.54
C LEU A 126 -4.31 -4.02 -10.69
N THR A 127 -3.20 -4.27 -11.38
CA THR A 127 -2.79 -3.48 -12.56
C THR A 127 -3.83 -3.58 -13.66
N LEU A 128 -4.31 -4.78 -13.99
CA LEU A 128 -5.35 -4.98 -14.99
C LEU A 128 -6.67 -4.30 -14.61
N LEU A 129 -7.08 -4.39 -13.34
CA LEU A 129 -8.27 -3.72 -12.84
C LEU A 129 -8.14 -2.20 -12.89
N PHE A 130 -6.97 -1.67 -12.53
CA PHE A 130 -6.68 -0.24 -12.60
C PHE A 130 -6.70 0.27 -14.04
N LEU A 131 -6.03 -0.41 -14.97
CA LEU A 131 -6.02 -0.08 -16.38
C LEU A 131 -7.41 -0.23 -17.01
N GLY A 132 -8.18 -1.26 -16.67
CA GLY A 132 -9.56 -1.47 -17.14
C GLY A 132 -10.52 -0.36 -16.72
N ASN A 133 -10.20 0.40 -15.68
CA ASN A 133 -10.98 1.54 -15.20
C ASN A 133 -10.42 2.91 -15.66
N PHE A 134 -9.66 2.96 -16.75
CA PHE A 134 -8.97 4.18 -17.21
C PHE A 134 -9.91 5.39 -17.40
N ARG A 135 -11.17 5.17 -17.73
CA ARG A 135 -12.19 6.23 -17.86
C ARG A 135 -12.47 6.97 -16.53
N LYS A 136 -12.15 6.36 -15.40
CA LYS A 136 -12.34 6.95 -14.07
C LYS A 136 -11.09 7.68 -13.54
N TRP A 137 -9.98 7.67 -14.27
CA TRP A 137 -8.71 8.24 -13.80
C TRP A 137 -8.78 9.77 -13.54
N SER A 138 -9.70 10.47 -14.21
CA SER A 138 -9.94 11.90 -13.95
C SER A 138 -10.67 12.17 -12.63
N SER A 139 -11.31 11.15 -12.03
CA SER A 139 -12.05 11.30 -10.77
C SER A 139 -11.13 11.32 -9.57
N PHE A 140 -11.21 12.39 -8.76
CA PHE A 140 -10.52 12.47 -7.46
C PHE A 140 -10.82 11.26 -6.56
N ALA A 141 -12.12 10.91 -6.44
CA ALA A 141 -12.53 9.79 -5.60
C ALA A 141 -11.91 8.46 -6.06
N PHE A 142 -11.83 8.23 -7.37
CA PHE A 142 -11.21 7.02 -7.91
C PHE A 142 -9.71 6.97 -7.61
N ARG A 143 -8.97 8.07 -7.79
CA ARG A 143 -7.52 8.13 -7.51
C ARG A 143 -7.24 7.91 -6.02
N ALA A 144 -8.03 8.55 -5.13
CA ALA A 144 -7.93 8.34 -3.69
C ALA A 144 -8.19 6.87 -3.30
N GLN A 145 -9.21 6.24 -3.90
CA GLN A 145 -9.55 4.84 -3.65
C GLN A 145 -8.48 3.89 -4.18
N ALA A 146 -7.94 4.15 -5.37
CA ALA A 146 -6.84 3.37 -5.94
C ALA A 146 -5.57 3.43 -5.08
N LEU A 147 -5.21 4.63 -4.58
CA LEU A 147 -4.11 4.78 -3.62
C LEU A 147 -4.38 3.98 -2.34
N GLY A 148 -5.58 4.07 -1.77
CA GLY A 148 -5.94 3.30 -0.59
C GLY A 148 -5.78 1.79 -0.79
N ILE A 149 -6.18 1.26 -1.95
CA ILE A 149 -6.00 -0.15 -2.30
C ILE A 149 -4.52 -0.51 -2.43
N LEU A 150 -3.71 0.34 -3.04
CA LEU A 150 -2.26 0.16 -3.16
C LEU A 150 -1.59 0.11 -1.78
N MET A 151 -1.94 1.03 -0.87
CA MET A 151 -1.43 1.05 0.51
C MET A 151 -1.81 -0.22 1.27
N GLY A 152 -3.00 -0.78 1.03
CA GLY A 152 -3.42 -2.07 1.56
C GLY A 152 -2.60 -3.24 1.00
N TRP A 153 -2.36 -3.25 -0.32
CA TRP A 153 -1.54 -4.27 -0.99
C TRP A 153 -0.12 -4.32 -0.44
N VAL A 154 0.50 -3.14 -0.29
CA VAL A 154 1.87 -2.98 0.24
C VAL A 154 2.06 -3.64 1.62
N VAL A 155 1.02 -3.66 2.45
CA VAL A 155 1.09 -4.24 3.80
C VAL A 155 0.68 -5.70 3.80
N LEU A 156 -0.51 -5.99 3.26
CA LEU A 156 -1.10 -7.33 3.34
C LEU A 156 -0.32 -8.39 2.57
N LEU A 157 0.28 -8.01 1.45
CA LEU A 157 1.00 -8.91 0.55
C LEU A 157 2.52 -8.67 0.56
N SER A 158 3.03 -7.96 1.57
CA SER A 158 4.47 -7.81 1.80
C SER A 158 5.05 -9.06 2.45
N ASP A 159 6.30 -9.33 2.14
CA ASP A 159 7.11 -10.36 2.79
C ASP A 159 7.76 -9.89 4.11
N SER A 160 7.62 -8.61 4.43
CA SER A 160 8.26 -7.98 5.59
C SER A 160 7.30 -7.10 6.41
N ALA A 161 5.99 -7.37 6.35
CA ALA A 161 5.01 -6.64 7.14
C ALA A 161 5.07 -7.04 8.62
N GLU A 162 5.13 -6.07 9.48
CA GLU A 162 5.05 -6.19 10.93
C GLU A 162 3.77 -5.51 11.44
N LYS A 163 3.37 -5.75 12.69
CA LYS A 163 2.14 -5.17 13.28
C LYS A 163 2.04 -3.66 13.10
N HIS A 164 3.13 -2.94 13.32
CA HIS A 164 3.18 -1.49 13.16
C HIS A 164 3.19 -1.02 11.70
N THR A 165 3.38 -1.91 10.72
CA THR A 165 3.25 -1.58 9.29
C THR A 165 1.77 -1.36 8.91
N TYR A 166 0.84 -1.94 9.66
CA TYR A 166 -0.61 -1.79 9.41
C TYR A 166 -1.13 -0.35 9.51
N ILE A 167 -0.36 0.58 10.06
CA ILE A 167 -0.70 2.01 10.02
C ILE A 167 -0.82 2.52 8.57
N ILE A 168 -0.03 1.95 7.64
CA ILE A 168 -0.09 2.30 6.21
C ILE A 168 -1.42 1.78 5.63
N ALA A 169 -1.79 0.52 5.91
CA ALA A 169 -3.05 -0.05 5.46
C ALA A 169 -4.26 0.69 6.05
N LEU A 170 -4.20 1.08 7.34
CA LEU A 170 -5.25 1.87 7.98
C LEU A 170 -5.40 3.24 7.31
N ALA A 171 -4.30 3.95 7.06
CA ALA A 171 -4.32 5.23 6.37
C ALA A 171 -4.93 5.09 4.97
N GLY A 172 -4.56 4.04 4.22
CA GLY A 172 -5.17 3.71 2.93
C GLY A 172 -6.66 3.42 3.02
N PHE A 173 -7.08 2.64 4.02
CA PHE A 173 -8.49 2.39 4.27
C PHE A 173 -9.26 3.65 4.65
N MET A 174 -8.70 4.51 5.49
CA MET A 174 -9.32 5.80 5.84
C MET A 174 -9.49 6.69 4.61
N LEU A 175 -8.47 6.79 3.77
CA LEU A 175 -8.53 7.54 2.52
C LEU A 175 -9.65 7.01 1.61
N TRP A 176 -9.73 5.69 1.41
CA TRP A 176 -10.80 5.04 0.65
C TRP A 176 -12.18 5.29 1.26
N TYR A 177 -12.32 5.14 2.59
CA TYR A 177 -13.58 5.31 3.30
C TYR A 177 -14.12 6.74 3.17
N TRP A 178 -13.25 7.75 3.34
CA TRP A 178 -13.66 9.14 3.30
C TRP A 178 -13.85 9.69 1.86
N SER A 179 -13.21 9.11 0.86
CA SER A 179 -13.38 9.49 -0.55
C SER A 179 -14.70 9.00 -1.16
N ARG A 180 -15.46 8.15 -0.45
CA ARG A 180 -16.75 7.63 -0.94
C ARG A 180 -17.91 8.56 -0.56
N PRO A 181 -18.84 8.82 -1.51
CA PRO A 181 -20.02 9.64 -1.23
C PRO A 181 -21.00 8.95 -0.26
N THR A 182 -21.14 7.62 -0.37
CA THR A 182 -22.05 6.82 0.46
C THR A 182 -21.29 5.73 1.20
N ARG A 183 -21.68 5.48 2.46
CA ARG A 183 -21.08 4.47 3.33
C ARG A 183 -22.17 3.57 3.88
N THR A 184 -22.06 2.28 3.63
CA THR A 184 -23.01 1.28 4.13
C THR A 184 -22.76 0.99 5.62
N ALA A 185 -23.72 0.32 6.27
CA ALA A 185 -23.53 -0.17 7.65
C ALA A 185 -22.30 -1.08 7.75
N THR A 186 -22.08 -1.95 6.75
CA THR A 186 -20.90 -2.81 6.67
C THR A 186 -19.60 -2.00 6.64
N ASP A 187 -19.54 -0.91 5.87
CA ASP A 187 -18.34 -0.05 5.81
C ASP A 187 -18.02 0.55 7.19
N LYS A 188 -19.07 0.97 7.92
CA LYS A 188 -18.92 1.52 9.28
C LYS A 188 -18.44 0.46 10.28
N ILE A 189 -19.00 -0.74 10.24
CA ILE A 189 -18.59 -1.85 11.11
C ILE A 189 -17.12 -2.19 10.84
N LEU A 190 -16.74 -2.37 9.59
CA LEU A 190 -15.37 -2.69 9.20
C LEU A 190 -14.39 -1.58 9.61
N PHE A 191 -14.80 -0.30 9.50
CA PHE A 191 -14.01 0.84 9.96
C PHE A 191 -13.70 0.72 11.46
N TRP A 192 -14.72 0.50 12.29
CA TRP A 192 -14.53 0.37 13.72
C TRP A 192 -13.74 -0.88 14.10
N CYS A 193 -13.94 -2.00 13.41
CA CYS A 193 -13.13 -3.21 13.62
C CYS A 193 -11.64 -2.94 13.35
N CYS A 194 -11.29 -2.30 12.23
CA CYS A 194 -9.91 -1.94 11.93
C CYS A 194 -9.35 -0.98 12.97
N PHE A 195 -10.11 0.04 13.34
CA PHE A 195 -9.68 1.03 14.34
C PHE A 195 -9.41 0.37 15.70
N VAL A 196 -10.32 -0.46 16.20
CA VAL A 196 -10.16 -1.15 17.48
C VAL A 196 -8.95 -2.09 17.44
N LEU A 197 -8.82 -2.89 16.37
CA LEU A 197 -7.73 -3.87 16.25
C LEU A 197 -6.33 -3.22 16.16
N LEU A 198 -6.21 -2.03 15.57
CA LEU A 198 -4.92 -1.37 15.39
C LEU A 198 -4.64 -0.28 16.43
N CYS A 199 -5.67 0.40 16.92
CA CYS A 199 -5.47 1.55 17.80
C CYS A 199 -5.75 1.25 19.27
N ILE A 200 -6.61 0.25 19.57
CA ILE A 200 -7.01 -0.07 20.95
C ILE A 200 -6.35 -1.36 21.44
N VAL A 201 -6.44 -2.44 20.66
CA VAL A 201 -5.91 -3.76 21.06
C VAL A 201 -4.41 -3.75 21.39
N PRO A 202 -3.52 -2.98 20.68
CA PRO A 202 -2.10 -2.95 21.03
C PRO A 202 -1.76 -2.21 22.33
N ILE A 203 -2.71 -1.48 22.92
CA ILE A 203 -2.46 -0.66 24.13
C ILE A 203 -2.69 -1.52 25.36
N ASP A 204 -1.62 -1.81 26.11
CA ASP A 204 -1.63 -2.71 27.27
C ASP A 204 -2.54 -2.22 28.42
N ILE A 205 -2.85 -0.91 28.47
CA ILE A 205 -3.78 -0.34 29.46
C ILE A 205 -5.23 -0.78 29.20
N PHE A 206 -5.61 -0.96 27.92
CA PHE A 206 -6.98 -1.31 27.56
C PHE A 206 -7.18 -2.81 27.40
N VAL A 207 -6.16 -3.52 26.93
CA VAL A 207 -6.25 -4.95 26.60
C VAL A 207 -5.08 -5.70 27.23
N PRO A 208 -5.35 -6.58 28.24
CA PRO A 208 -4.31 -7.39 28.86
C PRO A 208 -3.51 -8.20 27.85
N VAL A 209 -2.20 -8.35 28.07
CA VAL A 209 -1.26 -9.03 27.19
C VAL A 209 -1.73 -10.41 26.70
N PRO A 210 -2.27 -11.31 27.58
CA PRO A 210 -2.76 -12.62 27.10
C PRO A 210 -3.90 -12.52 26.09
N ILE A 211 -4.83 -11.57 26.29
CA ILE A 211 -5.97 -11.36 25.38
C ILE A 211 -5.47 -10.77 24.06
N ARG A 212 -4.60 -9.76 24.12
CA ARG A 212 -3.96 -9.18 22.94
C ARG A 212 -3.23 -10.23 22.11
N ASP A 213 -2.41 -11.05 22.75
CA ASP A 213 -1.63 -12.08 22.06
C ASP A 213 -2.54 -13.19 21.49
N PHE A 214 -3.61 -13.54 22.15
CA PHE A 214 -4.63 -14.43 21.59
C PHE A 214 -5.25 -13.84 20.31
N ILE A 215 -5.69 -12.58 20.35
CA ILE A 215 -6.30 -11.89 19.20
C ILE A 215 -5.31 -11.77 18.03
N THR A 216 -4.07 -11.35 18.31
CA THR A 216 -3.11 -10.97 17.26
C THR A 216 -2.21 -12.10 16.80
N ARG A 217 -1.78 -13.01 17.69
CA ARG A 217 -0.83 -14.07 17.38
C ARG A 217 -1.51 -15.43 17.16
N THR A 218 -2.63 -15.71 17.84
CA THR A 218 -3.34 -16.97 17.68
C THR A 218 -4.38 -16.88 16.58
N LEU A 219 -5.25 -15.86 16.62
CA LEU A 219 -6.34 -15.68 15.66
C LEU A 219 -5.95 -14.90 14.41
N TRP A 220 -4.85 -14.14 14.44
CA TRP A 220 -4.43 -13.26 13.32
C TRP A 220 -5.55 -12.31 12.87
N LEU A 221 -6.41 -11.90 13.81
CA LEU A 221 -7.66 -11.22 13.51
C LEU A 221 -7.43 -9.88 12.78
N HIS A 222 -6.36 -9.14 13.10
CA HIS A 222 -6.00 -7.92 12.42
C HIS A 222 -5.69 -8.15 10.92
N VAL A 223 -5.00 -9.24 10.57
CA VAL A 223 -4.69 -9.60 9.18
C VAL A 223 -5.98 -9.93 8.42
N TRP A 224 -6.84 -10.78 9.00
CA TRP A 224 -8.08 -11.21 8.35
C TRP A 224 -9.06 -10.06 8.14
N VAL A 225 -9.24 -9.19 9.14
CA VAL A 225 -10.16 -8.05 9.01
C VAL A 225 -9.66 -7.08 7.96
N PHE A 226 -8.35 -6.75 7.95
CA PHE A 226 -7.79 -5.88 6.90
C PHE A 226 -7.87 -6.51 5.51
N PHE A 227 -7.68 -7.82 5.40
CA PHE A 227 -7.83 -8.52 4.12
C PHE A 227 -9.28 -8.44 3.59
N ILE A 228 -10.28 -8.67 4.46
CA ILE A 228 -11.70 -8.54 4.10
C ILE A 228 -12.01 -7.11 3.64
N VAL A 229 -11.52 -6.11 4.37
CA VAL A 229 -11.67 -4.70 4.00
C VAL A 229 -11.03 -4.44 2.63
N TRP A 230 -9.83 -4.93 2.40
CA TRP A 230 -9.09 -4.72 1.17
C TRP A 230 -9.79 -5.35 -0.04
N ILE A 231 -10.30 -6.58 0.08
CA ILE A 231 -11.14 -7.21 -0.97
C ILE A 231 -12.40 -6.38 -1.25
N ARG A 232 -13.04 -5.87 -0.20
CA ARG A 232 -14.21 -4.99 -0.35
C ARG A 232 -13.85 -3.67 -1.05
N MET A 233 -12.70 -3.08 -0.75
CA MET A 233 -12.20 -1.89 -1.46
C MET A 233 -12.02 -2.17 -2.96
N ILE A 234 -11.38 -3.28 -3.32
CA ILE A 234 -11.20 -3.70 -4.71
C ILE A 234 -12.56 -3.87 -5.39
N TRP A 235 -13.47 -4.62 -4.76
CA TRP A 235 -14.79 -4.87 -5.30
C TRP A 235 -15.54 -3.59 -5.63
N LEU A 236 -15.65 -2.69 -4.65
CA LEU A 236 -16.46 -1.48 -4.80
C LEU A 236 -15.80 -0.41 -5.70
N THR A 237 -14.48 -0.38 -5.78
CA THR A 237 -13.76 0.60 -6.61
C THR A 237 -13.67 0.16 -8.08
N PHE A 238 -13.31 -1.09 -8.30
CA PHE A 238 -12.99 -1.57 -9.64
C PHE A 238 -14.10 -2.40 -10.29
N LEU A 239 -14.82 -3.25 -9.54
CA LEU A 239 -15.70 -4.28 -10.10
C LEU A 239 -17.18 -3.90 -10.06
N ALA A 240 -17.65 -3.20 -9.05
CA ALA A 240 -19.08 -2.89 -8.88
C ALA A 240 -19.69 -2.15 -10.09
N SER A 241 -18.93 -1.29 -10.74
CA SER A 241 -19.39 -0.54 -11.92
C SER A 241 -19.54 -1.39 -13.19
N PHE A 242 -18.84 -2.52 -13.28
CA PHE A 242 -19.01 -3.45 -14.40
C PHE A 242 -20.29 -4.26 -14.26
N ILE A 243 -20.72 -4.53 -13.01
CA ILE A 243 -21.88 -5.37 -12.72
C ILE A 243 -23.18 -4.55 -12.70
N HIS A 244 -23.11 -3.28 -12.28
CA HIS A 244 -24.26 -2.37 -12.21
C HIS A 244 -24.02 -1.07 -13.02
N PRO A 245 -23.98 -1.13 -14.35
CA PRO A 245 -23.68 0.05 -15.18
C PRO A 245 -24.71 1.18 -15.08
N ARG A 246 -25.93 0.91 -14.60
CA ARG A 246 -27.03 1.91 -14.52
C ARG A 246 -27.01 2.77 -13.23
N ALA A 247 -26.26 2.41 -12.21
CA ALA A 247 -26.25 3.19 -10.95
C ALA A 247 -25.28 4.39 -10.97
N THR A 248 -24.45 4.52 -12.00
CA THR A 248 -23.41 5.55 -12.08
C THR A 248 -23.86 6.84 -12.80
N ASN A 249 -24.99 6.82 -13.50
CA ASN A 249 -25.47 8.01 -14.26
C ASN A 249 -26.25 9.03 -13.42
N VAL A 250 -26.46 8.81 -12.12
CA VAL A 250 -27.20 9.72 -11.24
C VAL A 250 -26.29 10.70 -10.51
N LEU A 251 -24.97 10.59 -10.66
CA LEU A 251 -23.97 11.41 -9.93
C LEU A 251 -23.13 12.33 -10.84
N SER A 252 -23.57 12.55 -12.08
CA SER A 252 -22.86 13.43 -13.05
C SER A 252 -23.54 14.79 -13.29
N ASP A 253 -24.53 15.18 -12.47
CA ASP A 253 -25.15 16.50 -12.48
C ASP A 253 -24.81 17.30 -11.22
#